data_74e191b72cae474957341178a870c63b
#
_entry.id   74e191b72cae474957341178a870c63b
#
_cell.length_a   1.000
_cell.length_b   1.000
_cell.length_c   1.000
_cell.angle_alpha   90.00
_cell.angle_beta   90.00
_cell.angle_gamma   90.00
#
_symmetry.space_group_name_H-M   'P 1'
#
loop_
_entity.id
_entity.type
_entity.pdbx_description
1 polymer ?
#
loop_
_entity_poly.entity_id
_entity_poly.type
_entity_poly.pdbx_seq_one_letter_code
_entity_poly.pdbx_strand_id
1 'polypeptide(L)'
;AKSIQVITEAERRAYADRSFFLGDPDFNEIPIDSLTSDAYATRRMQSFDFDKATPSAEVKHGAISGYESMETTHFSLIDQYGNAVALTTTLNGAYGSKLYADELGFFLNNEMDDFSVKPGVPNMFGLIGAEANKIEPQKRMLSSMTPTIVEKEGQLWMTVGTPGGSTIITSVLQTILNVAVFDYGMQEAVDAPRFHHQWLPDVVTFEPDAFGKELLDTLSNKGYEIRQENSVILGKVDGVLVLPDGKLEGGADRRGDDTAVGF
;
A
#
# COMPACT_ATOMS: atom_id res chain seq x y z
N ALA A 1 -3.18 10.90 -17.05
CA ALA A 1 -4.27 9.92 -17.16
C ALA A 1 -3.78 8.50 -17.43
N LYS A 2 -2.99 8.26 -18.47
CA LYS A 2 -2.56 6.90 -18.86
C LYS A 2 -1.80 6.17 -17.76
N SER A 3 -0.83 6.82 -17.10
CA SER A 3 -0.09 6.20 -15.98
C SER A 3 -1.02 5.83 -14.83
N ILE A 4 -1.95 6.72 -14.45
CA ILE A 4 -2.95 6.45 -13.42
C ILE A 4 -3.82 5.25 -13.80
N GLN A 5 -4.28 5.15 -15.06
CA GLN A 5 -5.05 4.00 -15.51
C GLN A 5 -4.27 2.69 -15.36
N VAL A 6 -3.02 2.64 -15.83
CA VAL A 6 -2.19 1.43 -15.74
C VAL A 6 -1.98 1.03 -14.28
N ILE A 7 -1.63 1.99 -13.42
CA ILE A 7 -1.38 1.73 -11.99
C ILE A 7 -2.68 1.27 -11.31
N THR A 8 -3.80 1.96 -11.48
CA THR A 8 -5.10 1.58 -10.92
C THR A 8 -5.53 0.17 -11.34
N GLU A 9 -5.34 -0.17 -12.61
CA GLU A 9 -5.70 -1.50 -13.12
C GLU A 9 -4.76 -2.60 -12.62
N ALA A 10 -3.49 -2.29 -12.39
CA ALA A 10 -2.55 -3.20 -11.75
C ALA A 10 -2.90 -3.39 -10.27
N GLU A 11 -3.17 -2.32 -9.53
CA GLU A 11 -3.63 -2.35 -8.13
C GLU A 11 -4.91 -3.19 -7.99
N ARG A 12 -5.92 -2.97 -8.84
CA ARG A 12 -7.16 -3.74 -8.89
C ARG A 12 -6.91 -5.25 -8.94
N ARG A 13 -6.01 -5.70 -9.81
CA ARG A 13 -5.68 -7.11 -9.99
C ARG A 13 -4.84 -7.67 -8.86
N ALA A 14 -3.87 -6.89 -8.39
CA ALA A 14 -3.00 -7.29 -7.28
C ALA A 14 -3.80 -7.47 -5.97
N TYR A 15 -4.73 -6.56 -5.66
CA TYR A 15 -5.59 -6.70 -4.49
C TYR A 15 -6.59 -7.87 -4.61
N ALA A 16 -7.09 -8.15 -5.81
CA ALA A 16 -7.90 -9.35 -6.05
C ALA A 16 -7.11 -10.64 -5.79
N ASP A 17 -5.86 -10.69 -6.25
CA ASP A 17 -4.96 -11.83 -6.02
C ASP A 17 -4.55 -11.94 -4.54
N ARG A 18 -4.22 -10.80 -3.90
CA ARG A 18 -3.93 -10.73 -2.46
C ARG A 18 -5.06 -11.33 -1.63
N SER A 19 -6.28 -10.93 -1.92
CA SER A 19 -7.48 -11.38 -1.22
C SER A 19 -7.65 -12.91 -1.24
N PHE A 20 -7.26 -13.56 -2.32
CA PHE A 20 -7.47 -14.99 -2.53
C PHE A 20 -6.28 -15.85 -2.11
N PHE A 21 -5.07 -15.47 -2.50
CA PHE A 21 -3.87 -16.31 -2.36
C PHE A 21 -3.09 -16.08 -1.07
N LEU A 22 -3.12 -14.86 -0.50
CA LEU A 22 -2.20 -14.50 0.57
C LEU A 22 -2.74 -14.82 1.96
N GLY A 23 -1.82 -15.24 2.83
CA GLY A 23 -2.02 -15.60 4.22
C GLY A 23 -0.69 -15.99 4.83
N ASP A 24 -0.71 -16.65 5.99
CA ASP A 24 0.51 -17.16 6.62
C ASP A 24 1.12 -18.30 5.80
N PRO A 25 2.39 -18.19 5.31
CA PRO A 25 3.03 -19.21 4.50
C PRO A 25 3.30 -20.52 5.27
N ASP A 26 3.31 -20.51 6.60
CA ASP A 26 3.45 -21.72 7.41
C ASP A 26 2.16 -22.56 7.41
N PHE A 27 1.03 -21.97 6.98
CA PHE A 27 -0.29 -22.60 6.94
C PHE A 27 -0.84 -22.79 5.53
N ASN A 28 -0.31 -22.07 4.55
CA ASN A 28 -0.81 -22.08 3.18
C ASN A 28 0.34 -22.06 2.19
N GLU A 29 0.25 -22.88 1.15
CA GLU A 29 1.18 -22.79 0.01
C GLU A 29 0.83 -21.58 -0.84
N ILE A 30 1.64 -20.52 -0.71
CA ILE A 30 1.47 -19.28 -1.48
C ILE A 30 2.33 -19.38 -2.74
N PRO A 31 1.74 -19.30 -3.95
CA PRO A 31 2.49 -19.45 -5.20
C PRO A 31 3.25 -18.16 -5.56
N ILE A 32 4.21 -17.74 -4.71
CA ILE A 32 4.93 -16.46 -4.84
C ILE A 32 5.62 -16.35 -6.20
N ASP A 33 6.39 -17.37 -6.62
CA ASP A 33 7.11 -17.35 -7.90
C ASP A 33 6.17 -17.15 -9.09
N SER A 34 4.97 -17.73 -9.01
CA SER A 34 3.96 -17.56 -10.05
C SER A 34 3.38 -16.14 -10.02
N LEU A 35 2.98 -15.64 -8.84
CA LEU A 35 2.34 -14.33 -8.67
C LEU A 35 3.26 -13.17 -9.05
N THR A 36 4.58 -13.33 -8.87
CA THR A 36 5.59 -12.31 -9.17
C THR A 36 6.23 -12.46 -10.55
N SER A 37 5.84 -13.49 -11.34
CA SER A 37 6.41 -13.69 -12.68
C SER A 37 5.86 -12.69 -13.72
N ASP A 38 6.72 -12.27 -14.65
CA ASP A 38 6.34 -11.41 -15.79
C ASP A 38 5.21 -12.04 -16.64
N ALA A 39 5.24 -13.36 -16.79
CA ALA A 39 4.22 -14.10 -17.54
C ALA A 39 2.85 -14.00 -16.87
N TYR A 40 2.80 -14.07 -15.54
CA TYR A 40 1.57 -13.88 -14.77
C TYR A 40 1.08 -12.44 -14.84
N ALA A 41 1.94 -11.47 -14.57
CA ALA A 41 1.60 -10.04 -14.64
C ALA A 41 1.07 -9.64 -16.02
N THR A 42 1.74 -10.09 -17.09
CA THR A 42 1.30 -9.87 -18.48
C THR A 42 -0.09 -10.47 -18.71
N ARG A 43 -0.33 -11.72 -18.29
CA ARG A 43 -1.64 -12.37 -18.44
C ARG A 43 -2.73 -11.66 -17.65
N ARG A 44 -2.44 -11.20 -16.44
CA ARG A 44 -3.39 -10.44 -15.61
C ARG A 44 -3.81 -9.13 -16.27
N MET A 45 -2.90 -8.48 -17.00
CA MET A 45 -3.17 -7.21 -17.70
C MET A 45 -3.79 -7.38 -19.10
N GLN A 46 -3.99 -8.60 -19.61
CA GLN A 46 -4.56 -8.82 -20.96
C GLN A 46 -5.96 -8.23 -21.16
N SER A 47 -6.76 -8.13 -20.08
CA SER A 47 -8.11 -7.52 -20.14
C SER A 47 -8.08 -5.99 -19.98
N PHE A 48 -6.90 -5.39 -19.79
CA PHE A 48 -6.76 -3.95 -19.66
C PHE A 48 -7.05 -3.24 -20.96
N ASP A 49 -7.79 -2.14 -20.89
CA ASP A 49 -8.15 -1.30 -22.02
C ASP A 49 -7.95 0.18 -21.65
N PHE A 50 -7.26 0.93 -22.51
CA PHE A 50 -7.07 2.37 -22.29
C PHE A 50 -8.34 3.20 -22.48
N ASP A 51 -9.34 2.66 -23.13
CA ASP A 51 -10.58 3.40 -23.44
C ASP A 51 -11.66 3.26 -22.36
N LYS A 52 -11.56 2.24 -21.51
CA LYS A 52 -12.55 1.98 -20.45
C LYS A 52 -11.93 1.37 -19.19
N ALA A 53 -12.56 1.64 -18.04
CA ALA A 53 -12.25 0.94 -16.79
C ALA A 53 -12.69 -0.53 -16.85
N THR A 54 -11.92 -1.41 -16.20
CA THR A 54 -12.36 -2.79 -15.94
C THR A 54 -13.20 -2.81 -14.68
N PRO A 55 -14.49 -3.21 -14.70
CA PRO A 55 -15.27 -3.35 -13.48
C PRO A 55 -14.64 -4.37 -12.52
N SER A 56 -14.49 -4.03 -11.24
CA SER A 56 -13.93 -4.95 -10.22
C SER A 56 -14.69 -6.27 -10.12
N ALA A 57 -15.98 -6.27 -10.40
CA ALA A 57 -16.82 -7.47 -10.44
C ALA A 57 -16.39 -8.48 -11.53
N GLU A 58 -15.74 -8.01 -12.59
CA GLU A 58 -15.21 -8.86 -13.67
C GLU A 58 -13.81 -9.40 -13.34
N VAL A 59 -13.09 -8.74 -12.43
CA VAL A 59 -11.81 -9.19 -11.88
C VAL A 59 -12.11 -10.05 -10.66
N LYS A 60 -12.30 -11.35 -10.88
CA LYS A 60 -12.78 -12.28 -9.85
C LYS A 60 -11.92 -12.29 -8.60
N HIS A 61 -12.49 -11.94 -7.50
CA HIS A 61 -12.83 -12.50 -6.21
C HIS A 61 -13.54 -11.48 -5.30
N GLY A 62 -14.78 -11.75 -4.89
CA GLY A 62 -15.65 -11.38 -3.77
C GLY A 62 -15.87 -9.90 -3.41
N ALA A 63 -17.12 -9.49 -3.14
CA ALA A 63 -17.60 -8.13 -2.93
C ALA A 63 -17.75 -7.71 -1.44
N ILE A 64 -17.55 -6.44 -1.10
CA ILE A 64 -18.34 -5.49 -0.28
C ILE A 64 -17.48 -4.44 0.46
N SER A 65 -18.02 -3.21 0.69
CA SER A 65 -17.38 -1.97 1.12
C SER A 65 -17.23 -1.76 2.63
N GLY A 66 -16.19 -1.02 3.06
CA GLY A 66 -15.95 -0.52 4.41
C GLY A 66 -15.08 0.76 4.42
N TYR A 67 -15.09 1.51 5.54
CA TYR A 67 -14.40 2.79 5.75
C TYR A 67 -13.11 2.61 6.55
N GLU A 68 -12.06 3.42 6.28
CA GLU A 68 -10.72 3.29 6.87
C GLU A 68 -10.46 4.22 8.06
N SER A 69 -9.70 3.71 9.05
CA SER A 69 -8.98 4.50 10.06
C SER A 69 -7.50 4.13 10.00
N MET A 70 -6.58 5.12 10.00
CA MET A 70 -5.14 4.92 9.73
C MET A 70 -4.30 5.23 10.96
N GLU A 71 -3.72 4.20 11.61
CA GLU A 71 -2.84 4.39 12.76
C GLU A 71 -1.68 3.37 12.73
N THR A 72 -0.58 3.75 12.10
CA THR A 72 0.65 2.96 11.96
C THR A 72 1.83 3.92 12.02
N THR A 73 3.02 3.41 12.33
CA THR A 73 4.28 4.18 12.31
C THR A 73 5.30 3.48 11.43
N HIS A 74 6.06 4.26 10.66
CA HIS A 74 7.18 3.78 9.86
C HIS A 74 8.45 4.57 10.14
N PHE A 75 9.62 3.92 10.02
CA PHE A 75 10.90 4.59 9.89
C PHE A 75 11.84 3.85 8.92
N SER A 76 12.63 4.64 8.20
CA SER A 76 13.68 4.20 7.29
C SER A 76 15.04 4.69 7.77
N LEU A 77 16.07 3.84 7.72
CA LEU A 77 17.42 4.18 8.17
C LEU A 77 18.46 3.54 7.26
N ILE A 78 19.52 4.28 6.97
CA ILE A 78 20.76 3.76 6.34
C ILE A 78 21.93 4.27 7.17
N ASP A 79 22.81 3.37 7.62
CA ASP A 79 23.98 3.72 8.39
C ASP A 79 25.21 4.03 7.50
N GLN A 80 26.29 4.48 8.12
CA GLN A 80 27.56 4.81 7.44
C GLN A 80 28.25 3.60 6.79
N TYR A 81 27.82 2.38 7.09
CA TYR A 81 28.36 1.14 6.53
C TYR A 81 27.50 0.57 5.40
N GLY A 82 26.37 1.23 5.08
CA GLY A 82 25.42 0.78 4.06
C GLY A 82 24.42 -0.26 4.57
N ASN A 83 24.32 -0.49 5.89
CA ASN A 83 23.23 -1.30 6.43
C ASN A 83 21.93 -0.51 6.36
N ALA A 84 20.86 -1.17 5.95
CA ALA A 84 19.57 -0.54 5.74
C ALA A 84 18.46 -1.18 6.60
N VAL A 85 17.59 -0.35 7.15
CA VAL A 85 16.39 -0.79 7.88
C VAL A 85 15.18 -0.05 7.33
N ALA A 86 14.13 -0.79 7.04
CA ALA A 86 12.79 -0.28 6.83
C ALA A 86 11.87 -1.00 7.82
N LEU A 87 11.24 -0.28 8.75
CA LEU A 87 10.40 -0.88 9.78
C LEU A 87 9.05 -0.18 9.86
N THR A 88 7.99 -0.98 9.76
CA THR A 88 6.62 -0.52 9.99
C THR A 88 6.04 -1.30 11.16
N THR A 89 5.44 -0.60 12.12
CA THR A 89 4.83 -1.20 13.33
C THR A 89 3.47 -0.57 13.59
N THR A 90 2.53 -1.33 14.15
CA THR A 90 1.16 -0.88 14.35
C THR A 90 0.49 -1.56 15.54
N LEU A 91 -0.58 -0.96 16.01
CA LEU A 91 -1.58 -1.59 16.87
C LEU A 91 -2.86 -1.95 16.09
N ASN A 92 -2.82 -1.83 14.75
CA ASN A 92 -3.89 -1.88 13.76
C ASN A 92 -4.75 -0.61 13.77
N GLY A 93 -5.68 -0.44 14.69
CA GLY A 93 -6.47 0.80 14.83
C GLY A 93 -5.84 1.82 15.78
N ALA A 94 -6.33 3.07 15.74
CA ALA A 94 -5.96 4.12 16.67
C ALA A 94 -6.12 3.65 18.13
N TYR A 95 -5.01 3.63 18.87
CA TYR A 95 -4.95 3.07 20.22
C TYR A 95 -5.33 1.57 20.30
N GLY A 96 -5.22 0.82 19.20
CA GLY A 96 -5.51 -0.60 19.09
C GLY A 96 -6.93 -0.96 19.58
N SER A 97 -7.04 -1.90 20.51
CA SER A 97 -8.30 -2.29 21.14
C SER A 97 -8.87 -1.26 22.13
N LYS A 98 -8.14 -0.14 22.35
CA LYS A 98 -8.42 0.89 23.38
C LYS A 98 -8.37 0.38 24.82
N LEU A 99 -7.86 -0.84 25.02
CA LEU A 99 -7.54 -1.38 26.33
C LEU A 99 -6.09 -1.01 26.67
N TYR A 100 -5.92 -0.35 27.81
CA TYR A 100 -4.62 0.02 28.33
C TYR A 100 -4.18 -0.97 29.41
N ALA A 101 -2.96 -1.47 29.32
CA ALA A 101 -2.37 -2.36 30.31
C ALA A 101 -1.62 -1.51 31.35
N ASP A 102 -2.31 -1.11 32.42
CA ASP A 102 -1.80 -0.18 33.44
C ASP A 102 -0.44 -0.57 34.01
N GLU A 103 -0.25 -1.86 34.29
CA GLU A 103 1.01 -2.37 34.88
C GLU A 103 2.18 -2.34 33.89
N LEU A 104 1.90 -2.35 32.58
CA LEU A 104 2.91 -2.45 31.51
C LEU A 104 3.10 -1.13 30.77
N GLY A 105 2.18 -0.19 30.88
CA GLY A 105 2.30 1.15 30.31
C GLY A 105 2.05 1.25 28.80
N PHE A 106 1.25 0.34 28.20
CA PHE A 106 0.93 0.38 26.77
C PHE A 106 -0.50 -0.05 26.44
N PHE A 107 -0.98 0.34 25.25
CA PHE A 107 -2.24 -0.12 24.69
C PHE A 107 -2.09 -1.50 24.04
N LEU A 108 -3.14 -2.32 24.17
CA LEU A 108 -3.22 -3.60 23.46
C LEU A 108 -3.68 -3.39 22.02
N ASN A 109 -3.12 -4.15 21.08
CA ASN A 109 -3.52 -4.09 19.67
C ASN A 109 -4.92 -4.68 19.42
N ASN A 110 -5.45 -4.47 18.22
CA ASN A 110 -6.67 -5.13 17.71
C ASN A 110 -6.40 -5.83 16.36
N GLU A 111 -5.22 -6.39 16.19
CA GLU A 111 -4.71 -7.03 14.96
C GLU A 111 -5.52 -8.26 14.52
N MET A 112 -6.37 -8.83 15.40
CA MET A 112 -7.24 -9.95 15.02
C MET A 112 -8.20 -9.62 13.88
N ASP A 113 -8.47 -8.33 13.63
CA ASP A 113 -9.28 -7.86 12.52
C ASP A 113 -8.60 -8.02 11.14
N ASP A 114 -7.28 -8.14 11.12
CA ASP A 114 -6.51 -8.39 9.90
C ASP A 114 -6.66 -9.82 9.37
N PHE A 115 -7.15 -10.75 10.19
CA PHE A 115 -7.60 -12.05 9.70
C PHE A 115 -8.90 -11.93 8.91
N SER A 116 -9.14 -12.91 8.04
CA SER A 116 -10.48 -13.17 7.49
C SER A 116 -11.33 -13.81 8.58
N VAL A 117 -11.89 -12.97 9.48
CA VAL A 117 -12.80 -13.43 10.55
C VAL A 117 -13.96 -14.23 9.98
N LYS A 118 -14.44 -13.79 8.80
CA LYS A 118 -15.37 -14.52 7.97
C LYS A 118 -14.95 -14.36 6.51
N PRO A 119 -14.49 -15.42 5.82
CA PRO A 119 -14.09 -15.35 4.42
C PRO A 119 -15.14 -14.67 3.54
N GLY A 120 -14.71 -13.76 2.68
CA GLY A 120 -15.58 -12.97 1.81
C GLY A 120 -16.24 -11.76 2.47
N VAL A 121 -15.97 -11.49 3.75
CA VAL A 121 -16.45 -10.30 4.47
C VAL A 121 -15.28 -9.35 4.70
N PRO A 122 -15.44 -8.03 4.47
CA PRO A 122 -14.36 -7.07 4.67
C PRO A 122 -14.02 -6.88 6.15
N ASN A 123 -12.73 -6.61 6.43
CA ASN A 123 -12.27 -6.13 7.72
C ASN A 123 -12.51 -4.62 7.88
N MET A 124 -12.00 -4.00 8.95
CA MET A 124 -12.16 -2.56 9.20
C MET A 124 -11.53 -1.69 8.10
N PHE A 125 -10.57 -2.20 7.32
CA PHE A 125 -9.94 -1.51 6.19
C PHE A 125 -10.66 -1.75 4.86
N GLY A 126 -11.79 -2.42 4.85
CA GLY A 126 -12.50 -2.81 3.63
C GLY A 126 -11.80 -3.91 2.83
N LEU A 127 -10.72 -4.50 3.37
CA LEU A 127 -10.00 -5.59 2.73
C LEU A 127 -10.77 -6.90 2.89
N ILE A 128 -10.96 -7.58 1.78
CA ILE A 128 -11.59 -8.90 1.76
C ILE A 128 -10.50 -9.95 1.78
N GLY A 129 -10.63 -10.93 2.67
CA GLY A 129 -9.78 -12.10 2.72
C GLY A 129 -10.57 -13.39 2.46
N ALA A 130 -9.85 -14.41 2.04
CA ALA A 130 -10.37 -15.75 1.79
C ALA A 130 -9.93 -16.75 2.86
N GLU A 131 -10.12 -18.05 2.60
CA GLU A 131 -9.74 -19.13 3.51
C GLU A 131 -8.24 -19.13 3.87
N ALA A 132 -7.37 -18.68 2.96
CA ALA A 132 -5.92 -18.60 3.21
C ALA A 132 -5.58 -17.75 4.45
N ASN A 133 -6.36 -16.72 4.75
CA ASN A 133 -6.15 -15.81 5.89
C ASN A 133 -7.18 -16.00 7.02
N LYS A 134 -7.88 -17.14 7.10
CA LYS A 134 -8.81 -17.42 8.22
C LYS A 134 -8.06 -17.55 9.55
N ILE A 135 -8.75 -17.28 10.65
CA ILE A 135 -8.22 -17.42 12.02
C ILE A 135 -7.94 -18.90 12.33
N GLU A 136 -6.71 -19.17 12.76
CA GLU A 136 -6.28 -20.48 13.29
C GLU A 136 -5.28 -20.28 14.43
N PRO A 137 -5.19 -21.20 15.42
CA PRO A 137 -4.21 -21.10 16.50
C PRO A 137 -2.78 -21.01 15.96
N GLN A 138 -1.97 -20.09 16.51
CA GLN A 138 -0.56 -19.85 16.15
C GLN A 138 -0.33 -19.28 14.76
N LYS A 139 -1.35 -18.99 13.99
CA LYS A 139 -1.29 -18.39 12.67
C LYS A 139 -1.12 -16.87 12.77
N ARG A 140 -0.27 -16.34 11.88
CA ARG A 140 -0.10 -14.89 11.69
C ARG A 140 -1.16 -14.38 10.72
N MET A 141 -1.68 -13.17 10.96
CA MET A 141 -2.58 -12.48 10.05
C MET A 141 -1.83 -11.91 8.84
N LEU A 142 -2.54 -11.71 7.75
CA LEU A 142 -2.03 -11.01 6.57
C LEU A 142 -1.99 -9.50 6.84
N SER A 143 -0.80 -8.91 6.83
CA SER A 143 -0.61 -7.47 7.00
C SER A 143 -0.58 -6.73 5.65
N SER A 144 -1.01 -5.46 5.65
CA SER A 144 -0.79 -4.51 4.56
C SER A 144 0.51 -3.72 4.73
N MET A 145 1.18 -3.83 5.87
CA MET A 145 2.47 -3.18 6.09
C MET A 145 3.49 -3.72 5.08
N THR A 146 4.11 -2.80 4.34
CA THR A 146 5.07 -3.10 3.28
C THR A 146 6.34 -2.27 3.44
N PRO A 147 7.07 -2.40 4.59
CA PRO A 147 8.39 -1.79 4.68
C PRO A 147 9.27 -2.40 3.59
N THR A 148 9.92 -1.55 2.79
CA THR A 148 10.57 -1.98 1.54
C THR A 148 12.00 -1.50 1.49
N ILE A 149 12.91 -2.41 1.12
CA ILE A 149 14.29 -2.11 0.73
C ILE A 149 14.41 -2.47 -0.75
N VAL A 150 14.91 -1.54 -1.55
CA VAL A 150 15.09 -1.72 -2.99
C VAL A 150 16.56 -1.73 -3.34
N GLU A 151 16.96 -2.73 -4.10
CA GLU A 151 18.28 -2.80 -4.72
C GLU A 151 18.19 -2.50 -6.22
N LYS A 152 19.21 -1.85 -6.75
CA LYS A 152 19.41 -1.61 -8.17
C LYS A 152 20.80 -2.09 -8.56
N GLU A 153 20.85 -3.01 -9.52
CA GLU A 153 22.11 -3.61 -9.98
C GLU A 153 22.94 -4.28 -8.84
N GLY A 154 22.23 -4.86 -7.86
CA GLY A 154 22.84 -5.54 -6.72
C GLY A 154 23.40 -4.59 -5.65
N GLN A 155 23.05 -3.33 -5.70
CA GLN A 155 23.41 -2.33 -4.69
C GLN A 155 22.17 -1.76 -4.01
N LEU A 156 22.28 -1.45 -2.71
CA LEU A 156 21.22 -0.73 -2.01
C LEU A 156 20.90 0.57 -2.74
N TRP A 157 19.62 0.77 -3.04
CA TRP A 157 19.15 1.94 -3.76
C TRP A 157 18.23 2.82 -2.91
N MET A 158 17.25 2.22 -2.22
CA MET A 158 16.39 2.99 -1.32
C MET A 158 15.77 2.12 -0.22
N THR A 159 15.37 2.79 0.87
CA THR A 159 14.44 2.26 1.87
C THR A 159 13.20 3.13 1.88
N VAL A 160 12.02 2.54 2.02
CA VAL A 160 10.75 3.28 1.99
C VAL A 160 9.65 2.52 2.71
N GLY A 161 8.73 3.25 3.30
CA GLY A 161 7.50 2.70 3.88
C GLY A 161 6.59 3.81 4.40
N THR A 162 5.46 3.42 4.98
CA THR A 162 4.43 4.37 5.42
C THR A 162 3.47 3.72 6.40
N PRO A 163 2.84 4.47 7.31
CA PRO A 163 1.54 4.12 7.87
C PRO A 163 0.43 4.31 6.82
N GLY A 164 -0.78 3.74 7.07
CA GLY A 164 -1.92 4.02 6.21
C GLY A 164 -2.91 2.88 5.97
N GLY A 165 -2.90 1.82 6.77
CA GLY A 165 -3.82 0.68 6.57
C GLY A 165 -3.67 0.06 5.18
N SER A 166 -4.77 -0.14 4.46
CA SER A 166 -4.73 -0.69 3.09
C SER A 166 -4.00 0.21 2.10
N THR A 167 -3.94 1.54 2.33
CA THR A 167 -3.27 2.49 1.43
C THR A 167 -1.74 2.41 1.49
N ILE A 168 -1.17 1.69 2.46
CA ILE A 168 0.29 1.49 2.59
C ILE A 168 0.88 0.94 1.29
N ILE A 169 0.28 -0.13 0.77
CA ILE A 169 0.79 -0.83 -0.43
C ILE A 169 0.85 0.12 -1.63
N THR A 170 -0.21 0.88 -1.87
CA THR A 170 -0.31 1.78 -3.02
C THR A 170 0.58 3.02 -2.87
N SER A 171 0.73 3.54 -1.66
CA SER A 171 1.59 4.70 -1.38
C SER A 171 3.07 4.35 -1.54
N VAL A 172 3.52 3.22 -1.02
CA VAL A 172 4.89 2.72 -1.21
C VAL A 172 5.16 2.47 -2.69
N LEU A 173 4.25 1.79 -3.40
CA LEU A 173 4.36 1.55 -4.84
C LEU A 173 4.54 2.86 -5.63
N GLN A 174 3.67 3.85 -5.39
CA GLN A 174 3.72 5.12 -6.12
C GLN A 174 4.99 5.90 -5.83
N THR A 175 5.49 5.89 -4.58
CA THR A 175 6.77 6.51 -4.23
C THR A 175 7.94 5.85 -4.96
N ILE A 176 7.99 4.51 -5.00
CA ILE A 176 9.00 3.78 -5.76
C ILE A 176 8.92 4.11 -7.25
N LEU A 177 7.72 4.16 -7.83
CA LEU A 177 7.52 4.51 -9.23
C LEU A 177 7.92 5.96 -9.54
N ASN A 178 7.69 6.89 -8.62
CA ASN A 178 8.09 8.28 -8.77
C ASN A 178 9.62 8.39 -8.89
N VAL A 179 10.37 7.65 -8.08
CA VAL A 179 11.83 7.61 -8.17
C VAL A 179 12.29 6.80 -9.41
N ALA A 180 11.72 5.61 -9.62
CA ALA A 180 12.25 4.67 -10.61
C ALA A 180 11.87 4.97 -12.05
N VAL A 181 10.72 5.63 -12.28
CA VAL A 181 10.13 5.83 -13.61
C VAL A 181 10.04 7.32 -13.97
N PHE A 182 9.84 8.17 -12.97
CA PHE A 182 9.67 9.62 -13.19
C PHE A 182 10.88 10.45 -12.76
N ASP A 183 11.97 9.80 -12.30
CA ASP A 183 13.25 10.42 -11.94
C ASP A 183 13.16 11.48 -10.84
N TYR A 184 12.20 11.31 -9.89
CA TYR A 184 12.08 12.20 -8.73
C TYR A 184 13.18 11.92 -7.70
N GLY A 185 13.62 12.96 -6.98
CA GLY A 185 14.34 12.79 -5.72
C GLY A 185 13.42 12.23 -4.63
N MET A 186 13.99 11.78 -3.48
CA MET A 186 13.19 11.14 -2.45
C MET A 186 12.14 12.08 -1.86
N GLN A 187 12.50 13.31 -1.51
CA GLN A 187 11.55 14.27 -0.95
C GLN A 187 10.44 14.62 -1.95
N GLU A 188 10.79 14.81 -3.23
CA GLU A 188 9.80 15.08 -4.28
C GLU A 188 8.84 13.90 -4.48
N ALA A 189 9.36 12.67 -4.46
CA ALA A 189 8.57 11.45 -4.60
C ALA A 189 7.61 11.25 -3.42
N VAL A 190 8.06 11.58 -2.20
CA VAL A 190 7.25 11.53 -0.97
C VAL A 190 6.16 12.59 -0.98
N ASP A 191 6.47 13.82 -1.45
CA ASP A 191 5.49 14.92 -1.50
C ASP A 191 4.50 14.83 -2.67
N ALA A 192 4.77 13.97 -3.65
CA ALA A 192 3.94 13.82 -4.83
C ALA A 192 2.50 13.43 -4.48
N PRO A 193 1.50 13.93 -5.24
CA PRO A 193 0.10 13.57 -5.06
C PRO A 193 -0.14 12.08 -5.22
N ARG A 194 -1.02 11.53 -4.38
CA ARG A 194 -1.35 10.10 -4.37
C ARG A 194 -2.80 9.84 -4.72
N PHE A 195 -3.01 8.61 -5.22
CA PHE A 195 -4.33 8.01 -5.39
C PHE A 195 -4.28 6.57 -4.90
N HIS A 196 -5.45 5.96 -4.69
CA HIS A 196 -5.56 4.62 -4.14
C HIS A 196 -6.69 3.84 -4.79
N HIS A 197 -6.45 2.58 -5.09
CA HIS A 197 -7.45 1.61 -5.49
C HIS A 197 -7.10 0.25 -4.91
N GLN A 198 -8.09 -0.42 -4.28
CA GLN A 198 -7.87 -1.68 -3.59
C GLN A 198 -8.79 -2.81 -4.07
N TRP A 199 -9.16 -2.78 -5.36
CA TRP A 199 -10.11 -3.70 -6.00
C TRP A 199 -11.55 -3.46 -5.55
N LEU A 200 -11.84 -3.61 -4.27
CA LEU A 200 -13.15 -3.33 -3.67
C LEU A 200 -12.99 -2.47 -2.41
N PRO A 201 -13.82 -1.43 -2.24
CA PRO A 201 -14.82 -0.97 -3.22
C PRO A 201 -14.19 -0.56 -4.56
N ASP A 202 -14.98 -0.64 -5.66
CA ASP A 202 -14.53 -0.30 -7.01
C ASP A 202 -14.48 1.22 -7.23
N VAL A 203 -13.63 1.88 -6.46
CA VAL A 203 -13.49 3.34 -6.39
C VAL A 203 -12.02 3.71 -6.44
N VAL A 204 -11.65 4.71 -7.21
CA VAL A 204 -10.33 5.33 -7.16
C VAL A 204 -10.40 6.55 -6.26
N THR A 205 -9.73 6.50 -5.12
CA THR A 205 -9.65 7.60 -4.17
C THR A 205 -8.44 8.48 -4.50
N PHE A 206 -8.66 9.79 -4.60
CA PHE A 206 -7.63 10.79 -4.87
C PHE A 206 -7.47 11.74 -3.68
N GLU A 207 -6.25 12.19 -3.43
CA GLU A 207 -6.01 13.26 -2.46
C GLU A 207 -6.72 14.56 -2.91
N PRO A 208 -7.22 15.37 -1.95
CA PRO A 208 -7.96 16.60 -2.24
C PRO A 208 -7.08 17.61 -2.99
N ASP A 209 -7.67 18.24 -3.99
CA ASP A 209 -7.07 19.33 -4.80
C ASP A 209 -5.71 19.01 -5.47
N ALA A 210 -5.29 17.76 -5.43
CA ALA A 210 -3.98 17.34 -5.91
C ALA A 210 -3.95 17.01 -7.42
N PHE A 211 -5.11 16.75 -8.01
CA PHE A 211 -5.24 16.38 -9.43
C PHE A 211 -6.23 17.30 -10.15
N GLY A 212 -5.82 17.79 -11.33
CA GLY A 212 -6.64 18.72 -12.12
C GLY A 212 -7.97 18.09 -12.57
N LYS A 213 -9.03 18.90 -12.57
CA LYS A 213 -10.39 18.48 -12.94
C LYS A 213 -10.47 17.77 -14.29
N GLU A 214 -9.74 18.25 -15.30
CA GLU A 214 -9.71 17.66 -16.63
C GLU A 214 -9.23 16.20 -16.63
N LEU A 215 -8.23 15.89 -15.77
CA LEU A 215 -7.71 14.54 -15.60
C LEU A 215 -8.76 13.64 -14.94
N LEU A 216 -9.41 14.11 -13.87
CA LEU A 216 -10.45 13.38 -13.16
C LEU A 216 -11.67 13.13 -14.07
N ASP A 217 -12.11 14.14 -14.81
CA ASP A 217 -13.19 14.02 -15.80
C ASP A 217 -12.82 13.00 -16.91
N THR A 218 -11.57 12.99 -17.34
CA THR A 218 -11.09 12.00 -18.33
C THR A 218 -11.18 10.57 -17.81
N LEU A 219 -10.81 10.33 -16.54
CA LEU A 219 -10.90 9.03 -15.93
C LEU A 219 -12.36 8.62 -15.70
N SER A 220 -13.19 9.54 -15.21
CA SER A 220 -14.62 9.31 -14.98
C SER A 220 -15.35 8.96 -16.28
N ASN A 221 -15.06 9.64 -17.39
CA ASN A 221 -15.62 9.34 -18.70
C ASN A 221 -15.22 7.96 -19.24
N LYS A 222 -14.15 7.36 -18.71
CA LYS A 222 -13.72 5.99 -19.01
C LYS A 222 -14.36 4.94 -18.07
N GLY A 223 -15.20 5.38 -17.13
CA GLY A 223 -15.95 4.50 -16.22
C GLY A 223 -15.28 4.27 -14.87
N TYR A 224 -14.19 4.99 -14.53
CA TYR A 224 -13.66 4.96 -13.17
C TYR A 224 -14.58 5.73 -12.23
N GLU A 225 -14.99 5.10 -11.13
CA GLU A 225 -15.63 5.83 -10.04
C GLU A 225 -14.58 6.60 -9.26
N ILE A 226 -14.71 7.92 -9.23
CA ILE A 226 -13.74 8.83 -8.60
C ILE A 226 -14.26 9.30 -7.25
N ARG A 227 -13.45 9.14 -6.21
CA ARG A 227 -13.68 9.71 -4.89
C ARG A 227 -12.59 10.72 -4.56
N GLN A 228 -13.00 11.90 -4.13
CA GLN A 228 -12.12 12.94 -3.64
C GLN A 228 -12.78 13.55 -2.40
N GLU A 229 -12.24 13.25 -1.22
CA GLU A 229 -12.75 13.75 0.05
C GLU A 229 -11.81 14.80 0.61
N ASN A 230 -12.35 15.80 1.31
CA ASN A 230 -11.60 16.98 1.78
C ASN A 230 -10.53 16.71 2.83
N SER A 231 -10.43 15.49 3.35
CA SER A 231 -9.50 15.14 4.43
C SER A 231 -8.79 13.78 4.24
N VAL A 232 -8.80 13.22 3.03
CA VAL A 232 -8.12 11.95 2.77
C VAL A 232 -6.61 12.15 2.78
N ILE A 233 -5.93 11.39 3.64
CA ILE A 233 -4.47 11.24 3.66
C ILE A 233 -4.15 9.82 3.20
N LEU A 234 -3.43 9.69 2.08
CA LEU A 234 -3.00 8.40 1.54
C LEU A 234 -1.56 8.12 1.95
N GLY A 235 -1.39 7.57 3.16
CA GLY A 235 -0.10 7.31 3.75
C GLY A 235 0.63 8.58 4.25
N LYS A 236 1.72 8.35 4.97
CA LYS A 236 2.72 9.33 5.41
C LYS A 236 4.07 8.68 5.18
N VAL A 237 4.61 8.87 3.99
CA VAL A 237 5.76 8.07 3.51
C VAL A 237 7.06 8.65 4.01
N ASP A 238 7.91 7.78 4.55
CA ASP A 238 9.30 8.09 4.84
C ASP A 238 10.22 7.19 4.03
N GLY A 239 11.32 7.76 3.56
CA GLY A 239 12.29 7.01 2.81
C GLY A 239 13.67 7.64 2.75
N VAL A 240 14.65 6.82 2.37
CA VAL A 240 16.02 7.26 2.10
C VAL A 240 16.45 6.70 0.75
N LEU A 241 16.95 7.58 -0.11
CA LEU A 241 17.48 7.25 -1.44
C LEU A 241 19.00 7.36 -1.43
N VAL A 242 19.68 6.37 -1.99
CA VAL A 242 21.10 6.44 -2.27
C VAL A 242 21.32 7.07 -3.63
N LEU A 243 21.96 8.25 -3.65
CA LEU A 243 22.26 8.99 -4.88
C LEU A 243 23.46 8.41 -5.62
N PRO A 244 23.63 8.71 -6.92
CA PRO A 244 24.75 8.17 -7.72
C PRO A 244 26.14 8.55 -7.20
N ASP A 245 26.26 9.62 -6.41
CA ASP A 245 27.52 10.04 -5.77
C ASP A 245 27.72 9.39 -4.38
N GLY A 246 26.83 8.49 -3.98
CA GLY A 246 26.86 7.78 -2.69
C GLY A 246 26.28 8.56 -1.51
N LYS A 247 25.80 9.79 -1.72
CA LYS A 247 25.10 10.53 -0.67
C LYS A 247 23.70 9.96 -0.45
N LEU A 248 23.18 10.21 0.76
CA LEU A 248 21.83 9.84 1.15
C LEU A 248 20.91 11.06 1.05
N GLU A 249 19.77 10.88 0.38
CA GLU A 249 18.67 11.84 0.37
C GLU A 249 17.51 11.29 1.18
N GLY A 250 17.16 11.93 2.30
CA GLY A 250 15.99 11.60 3.10
C GLY A 250 14.75 12.29 2.57
N GLY A 251 13.60 11.61 2.62
CA GLY A 251 12.28 12.18 2.37
C GLY A 251 11.38 11.93 3.57
N ALA A 252 10.76 13.01 4.07
CA ALA A 252 9.80 12.98 5.17
C ALA A 252 8.48 13.61 4.74
N ASP A 253 7.38 12.94 5.01
CA ASP A 253 6.07 13.31 4.47
C ASP A 253 5.48 14.55 5.19
N ARG A 254 5.20 15.59 4.43
CA ARG A 254 4.54 16.80 4.94
C ARG A 254 3.08 16.58 5.41
N ARG A 255 2.50 15.40 5.15
CA ARG A 255 1.16 15.02 5.63
C ARG A 255 1.16 14.55 7.08
N GLY A 256 2.34 14.27 7.64
CA GLY A 256 2.59 13.89 9.02
C GLY A 256 3.49 14.88 9.76
N ASP A 257 3.96 14.46 10.94
CA ASP A 257 4.98 15.15 11.75
C ASP A 257 6.38 14.59 11.48
N ASP A 258 6.57 14.01 10.30
CA ASP A 258 7.72 13.22 9.92
C ASP A 258 8.95 14.12 9.70
N THR A 259 10.16 13.59 9.94
CA THR A 259 11.40 14.36 9.83
C THR A 259 12.52 13.48 9.27
N ALA A 260 13.27 14.01 8.30
CA ALA A 260 14.49 13.41 7.79
C ALA A 260 15.70 14.10 8.43
N VAL A 261 16.62 13.32 9.01
CA VAL A 261 17.85 13.81 9.65
C VAL A 261 19.05 13.01 9.16
N GLY A 262 20.16 13.72 8.94
CA GLY A 262 21.46 13.12 8.61
C GLY A 262 22.58 13.75 9.43
N PHE A 263 23.67 13.01 9.65
CA PHE A 263 24.85 13.48 10.39
C PHE A 263 26.13 12.81 9.86
#